data_9a8a26fbeb1b6f5f9562375c15f00708
#
_entry.id   9a8a26fbeb1b6f5f9562375c15f00708
#
_cell.length_a   1.000
_cell.length_b   1.000
_cell.length_c   1.000
_cell.angle_alpha   90.00
_cell.angle_beta   90.00
_cell.angle_gamma   90.00
#
_symmetry.space_group_name_H-M   'P 1'
#
loop_
_entity.id
_entity.type
_entity.pdbx_description
1 polymer ?
#
loop_
_entity_poly.entity_id
_entity_poly.type
_entity_poly.pdbx_seq_one_letter_code
_entity_poly.pdbx_strand_id
1 'polypeptide(L)'
;MCTLLAPEYRAYMQRQLAAGGPPLASLTVEEARNLMREMQAADLSTYAVTSERHKVGDFAMDVIRPADASGPLPVVLYLHGGGWVLGDARTHARMMREIVMQSHTAVVFVEYGLAPEFPFPLPLEHCYQALQWVAENGAGLGLESSRVAVAGDSAGGNLAAALTLLAKERKGPAICLQALLYPVTDFDFASGSYEEFSTGLNLDRETMRWFWDRYLADDEARKNPLASPLRASPDALQGLPPACVITAECDVLRDEGEAYARRLAEAGVAVTSVRFAGTLHGFMLIDELAGDTQAVWAMHLLVAQLRQALGTSE
;
A
#
# COMPACT_ATOMS: atom_id res chain seq x y z
N MET A 1 -9.48 17.73 17.82
CA MET A 1 -8.59 17.65 16.65
C MET A 1 -7.17 17.42 17.13
N CYS A 2 -6.43 16.50 16.50
CA CYS A 2 -5.07 16.16 16.90
C CYS A 2 -4.14 17.39 16.82
N THR A 3 -3.46 17.73 17.93
CA THR A 3 -2.58 18.89 18.02
C THR A 3 -1.25 18.67 17.29
N LEU A 4 -0.89 17.41 17.01
CA LEU A 4 0.34 17.04 16.31
C LEU A 4 0.27 17.26 14.80
N LEU A 5 -0.95 17.35 14.20
CA LEU A 5 -1.09 17.58 12.76
C LEU A 5 -0.41 18.87 12.32
N ALA A 6 0.37 18.79 11.25
CA ALA A 6 0.90 19.97 10.56
C ALA A 6 -0.24 20.85 10.01
N PRO A 7 -0.02 22.15 9.78
CA PRO A 7 -1.08 23.09 9.41
C PRO A 7 -1.92 22.64 8.21
N GLU A 8 -1.30 22.12 7.18
CA GLU A 8 -1.93 21.66 5.92
C GLU A 8 -2.88 20.49 6.17
N TYR A 9 -2.44 19.49 6.92
CA TYR A 9 -3.25 18.32 7.29
C TYR A 9 -4.37 18.70 8.25
N ARG A 10 -4.14 19.65 9.13
CA ARG A 10 -5.18 20.19 10.01
C ARG A 10 -6.25 20.94 9.21
N ALA A 11 -5.84 21.76 8.26
CA ALA A 11 -6.75 22.46 7.36
C ALA A 11 -7.57 21.49 6.50
N TYR A 12 -6.93 20.44 5.98
CA TYR A 12 -7.61 19.35 5.27
C TYR A 12 -8.70 18.71 6.15
N MET A 13 -8.35 18.28 7.36
CA MET A 13 -9.31 17.67 8.29
C MET A 13 -10.45 18.63 8.67
N GLN A 14 -10.18 19.94 8.81
CA GLN A 14 -11.23 20.93 9.07
C GLN A 14 -12.22 21.04 7.90
N ARG A 15 -11.73 21.02 6.65
CA ARG A 15 -12.60 21.01 5.46
C ARG A 15 -13.44 19.76 5.40
N GLN A 16 -12.85 18.58 5.64
CA GLN A 16 -13.59 17.32 5.65
C GLN A 16 -14.72 17.33 6.72
N LEU A 17 -14.40 17.77 7.93
CA LEU A 17 -15.39 17.88 9.01
C LEU A 17 -16.49 18.90 8.69
N ALA A 18 -16.14 20.04 8.07
CA ALA A 18 -17.10 21.07 7.67
C ALA A 18 -18.01 20.65 6.51
N ALA A 19 -17.49 19.85 5.59
CA ALA A 19 -18.27 19.26 4.50
C ALA A 19 -19.34 18.29 5.03
N GLY A 20 -19.12 17.73 6.21
CA GLY A 20 -20.04 16.78 6.83
C GLY A 20 -20.05 15.46 6.06
N GLY A 21 -20.90 14.57 6.48
CA GLY A 21 -21.07 13.25 5.89
C GLY A 21 -21.11 12.17 6.96
N PRO A 22 -21.68 11.01 6.63
CA PRO A 22 -21.73 9.90 7.57
C PRO A 22 -20.33 9.31 7.78
N PRO A 23 -20.02 8.75 8.96
CA PRO A 23 -18.79 7.99 9.17
C PRO A 23 -18.70 6.84 8.17
N LEU A 24 -17.50 6.55 7.66
CA LEU A 24 -17.28 5.49 6.65
C LEU A 24 -17.84 4.14 7.13
N ALA A 25 -17.66 3.81 8.41
CA ALA A 25 -18.18 2.58 9.02
C ALA A 25 -19.73 2.46 9.01
N SER A 26 -20.46 3.55 8.78
CA SER A 26 -21.92 3.54 8.65
C SER A 26 -22.43 3.39 7.21
N LEU A 27 -21.53 3.46 6.23
CA LEU A 27 -21.85 3.34 4.81
C LEU A 27 -21.98 1.87 4.39
N THR A 28 -22.77 1.64 3.35
CA THR A 28 -22.67 0.41 2.58
C THR A 28 -21.33 0.34 1.85
N VAL A 29 -20.91 -0.85 1.45
CA VAL A 29 -19.66 -1.04 0.70
C VAL A 29 -19.65 -0.25 -0.61
N GLU A 30 -20.78 -0.20 -1.31
CA GLU A 30 -20.91 0.53 -2.58
C GLU A 30 -20.78 2.05 -2.37
N GLU A 31 -21.47 2.60 -1.36
CA GLU A 31 -21.35 4.02 -1.01
C GLU A 31 -19.93 4.39 -0.63
N ALA A 32 -19.24 3.56 0.17
CA ALA A 32 -17.87 3.79 0.58
C ALA A 32 -16.89 3.74 -0.62
N ARG A 33 -17.09 2.80 -1.56
CA ARG A 33 -16.30 2.72 -2.81
C ARG A 33 -16.49 3.96 -3.67
N ASN A 34 -17.71 4.44 -3.81
CA ASN A 34 -18.01 5.65 -4.60
C ASN A 34 -17.42 6.90 -3.94
N LEU A 35 -17.56 7.03 -2.61
CA LEU A 35 -16.96 8.14 -1.86
C LEU A 35 -15.44 8.21 -2.08
N MET A 36 -14.73 7.09 -1.98
CA MET A 36 -13.27 7.06 -2.22
C MET A 36 -12.92 7.50 -3.64
N ARG A 37 -13.69 7.09 -4.66
CA ARG A 37 -13.47 7.52 -6.05
C ARG A 37 -13.70 9.01 -6.26
N GLU A 38 -14.67 9.60 -5.57
CA GLU A 38 -14.98 11.03 -5.65
C GLU A 38 -13.90 11.90 -4.99
N MET A 39 -13.25 11.40 -3.94
CA MET A 39 -12.18 12.10 -3.24
C MET A 39 -10.86 12.15 -4.02
N GLN A 40 -10.69 11.34 -5.06
CA GLN A 40 -9.46 11.23 -5.85
C GLN A 40 -9.73 11.70 -7.28
N ALA A 41 -9.42 12.96 -7.56
CA ALA A 41 -9.76 13.65 -8.81
C ALA A 41 -8.60 14.45 -9.40
N ALA A 42 -7.35 13.96 -9.26
CA ALA A 42 -6.17 14.65 -9.79
C ALA A 42 -6.23 14.79 -11.32
N ASP A 43 -5.69 15.90 -11.84
CA ASP A 43 -5.40 16.05 -13.26
C ASP A 43 -4.21 15.16 -13.64
N LEU A 44 -4.48 14.18 -14.47
CA LEU A 44 -3.50 13.19 -14.92
C LEU A 44 -2.84 13.55 -16.26
N SER A 45 -3.25 14.63 -16.90
CA SER A 45 -2.81 15.01 -18.26
C SER A 45 -1.32 15.35 -18.36
N THR A 46 -0.69 15.69 -17.25
CA THR A 46 0.75 16.03 -17.17
C THR A 46 1.68 14.83 -17.14
N TYR A 47 1.16 13.60 -16.94
CA TYR A 47 1.99 12.41 -16.83
C TYR A 47 2.10 11.69 -18.17
N ALA A 48 3.31 11.66 -18.74
CA ALA A 48 3.60 10.95 -19.99
C ALA A 48 3.77 9.44 -19.76
N VAL A 49 2.66 8.73 -19.53
CA VAL A 49 2.64 7.27 -19.30
C VAL A 49 1.69 6.59 -20.28
N THR A 50 1.95 5.30 -20.54
CA THR A 50 1.00 4.38 -21.19
C THR A 50 0.50 3.38 -20.15
N SER A 51 -0.72 2.90 -20.32
CA SER A 51 -1.32 1.87 -19.46
C SER A 51 -1.99 0.81 -20.32
N GLU A 52 -1.70 -0.46 -20.03
CA GLU A 52 -2.32 -1.60 -20.70
C GLU A 52 -2.93 -2.55 -19.66
N ARG A 53 -4.22 -2.91 -19.85
CA ARG A 53 -4.96 -3.77 -18.93
C ARG A 53 -4.85 -5.22 -19.34
N HIS A 54 -4.50 -6.08 -18.39
CA HIS A 54 -4.42 -7.53 -18.54
C HIS A 54 -5.37 -8.22 -17.57
N LYS A 55 -6.14 -9.19 -18.08
CA LYS A 55 -6.99 -10.04 -17.24
C LYS A 55 -6.22 -11.30 -16.86
N VAL A 56 -6.20 -11.63 -15.57
CA VAL A 56 -5.55 -12.83 -15.01
C VAL A 56 -6.58 -13.56 -14.14
N GLY A 57 -7.11 -14.69 -14.65
CA GLY A 57 -8.18 -15.41 -13.94
C GLY A 57 -9.42 -14.54 -13.73
N ASP A 58 -9.76 -14.28 -12.47
CA ASP A 58 -10.92 -13.52 -12.03
C ASP A 58 -10.58 -12.08 -11.56
N PHE A 59 -9.31 -11.66 -11.67
CA PHE A 59 -8.87 -10.29 -11.40
C PHE A 59 -8.19 -9.66 -12.63
N ALA A 60 -7.80 -8.39 -12.51
CA ALA A 60 -7.10 -7.65 -13.57
C ALA A 60 -5.83 -6.95 -13.03
N MET A 61 -4.95 -6.60 -13.95
CA MET A 61 -3.76 -5.78 -13.66
C MET A 61 -3.62 -4.71 -14.74
N ASP A 62 -3.14 -3.54 -14.35
CA ASP A 62 -2.75 -2.50 -15.28
C ASP A 62 -1.22 -2.37 -15.29
N VAL A 63 -0.61 -2.54 -16.46
CA VAL A 63 0.83 -2.33 -16.68
C VAL A 63 1.02 -0.89 -17.12
N ILE A 64 1.58 -0.06 -16.24
CA ILE A 64 1.79 1.37 -16.45
C ILE A 64 3.27 1.63 -16.67
N ARG A 65 3.64 2.35 -17.75
CA ARG A 65 5.02 2.56 -18.18
C ARG A 65 5.24 4.02 -18.59
N PRO A 66 6.48 4.56 -18.49
CA PRO A 66 6.82 5.81 -19.16
C PRO A 66 6.53 5.71 -20.66
N ALA A 67 5.95 6.74 -21.26
CA ALA A 67 5.55 6.71 -22.68
C ALA A 67 6.76 6.65 -23.63
N ASP A 68 7.92 7.14 -23.20
CA ASP A 68 9.20 7.18 -23.92
C ASP A 68 10.15 6.01 -23.58
N ALA A 69 9.68 5.04 -22.81
CA ALA A 69 10.52 3.92 -22.39
C ALA A 69 11.03 3.12 -23.59
N SER A 70 12.35 2.97 -23.67
CA SER A 70 13.03 2.15 -24.66
C SER A 70 13.67 0.94 -23.97
N GLY A 71 13.17 -0.26 -24.22
CA GLY A 71 13.68 -1.49 -23.65
C GLY A 71 12.95 -2.00 -22.41
N PRO A 72 13.43 -3.11 -21.82
CA PRO A 72 12.79 -3.70 -20.65
C PRO A 72 12.94 -2.82 -19.42
N LEU A 73 11.86 -2.73 -18.63
CA LEU A 73 11.81 -1.97 -17.38
C LEU A 73 11.72 -2.90 -16.18
N PRO A 74 12.45 -2.64 -15.08
CA PRO A 74 12.20 -3.32 -13.81
C PRO A 74 10.81 -2.99 -13.29
N VAL A 75 10.30 -3.84 -12.41
CA VAL A 75 8.88 -3.86 -12.05
C VAL A 75 8.66 -3.45 -10.59
N VAL A 76 7.70 -2.56 -10.38
CA VAL A 76 7.05 -2.36 -9.08
C VAL A 76 5.68 -3.02 -9.15
N LEU A 77 5.51 -4.16 -8.48
CA LEU A 77 4.21 -4.77 -8.28
C LEU A 77 3.50 -4.00 -7.16
N TYR A 78 2.49 -3.22 -7.52
CA TYR A 78 1.80 -2.34 -6.59
C TYR A 78 0.46 -2.90 -6.16
N LEU A 79 0.27 -2.99 -4.84
CA LEU A 79 -0.92 -3.48 -4.17
C LEU A 79 -1.57 -2.31 -3.46
N HIS A 80 -2.80 -1.97 -3.87
CA HIS A 80 -3.43 -0.74 -3.42
C HIS A 80 -4.06 -0.85 -2.02
N GLY A 81 -4.19 0.30 -1.35
CA GLY A 81 -4.90 0.46 -0.09
C GLY A 81 -6.42 0.48 -0.25
N GLY A 82 -7.09 0.84 0.87
CA GLY A 82 -8.55 0.90 0.93
C GLY A 82 -9.16 -0.21 1.79
N GLY A 83 -8.44 -0.71 2.81
CA GLY A 83 -8.95 -1.66 3.78
C GLY A 83 -9.38 -2.99 3.17
N TRP A 84 -8.80 -3.44 2.06
CA TRP A 84 -9.15 -4.63 1.26
C TRP A 84 -10.58 -4.59 0.67
N VAL A 85 -11.34 -3.51 0.91
CA VAL A 85 -12.76 -3.34 0.56
C VAL A 85 -12.95 -2.28 -0.51
N LEU A 86 -12.10 -1.26 -0.50
CA LEU A 86 -12.15 -0.06 -1.35
C LEU A 86 -10.89 0.00 -2.23
N GLY A 87 -10.88 0.96 -3.15
CA GLY A 87 -9.73 1.25 -4.00
C GLY A 87 -9.82 0.56 -5.37
N ASP A 88 -9.20 1.19 -6.33
CA ASP A 88 -9.07 0.73 -7.72
C ASP A 88 -8.00 1.53 -8.46
N ALA A 89 -7.79 1.25 -9.76
CA ALA A 89 -6.82 1.95 -10.59
C ALA A 89 -7.09 3.46 -10.71
N ARG A 90 -8.35 3.90 -10.57
CA ARG A 90 -8.71 5.33 -10.61
C ARG A 90 -8.28 6.04 -9.32
N THR A 91 -8.54 5.43 -8.17
CA THR A 91 -8.24 6.04 -6.87
C THR A 91 -6.74 6.19 -6.61
N HIS A 92 -5.89 5.39 -7.27
CA HIS A 92 -4.44 5.42 -7.11
C HIS A 92 -3.71 6.00 -8.34
N ALA A 93 -4.47 6.51 -9.32
CA ALA A 93 -3.94 6.84 -10.64
C ALA A 93 -2.79 7.86 -10.63
N ARG A 94 -2.86 8.91 -9.78
CA ARG A 94 -1.78 9.90 -9.63
C ARG A 94 -0.52 9.26 -9.06
N MET A 95 -0.66 8.58 -7.93
CA MET A 95 0.46 8.00 -7.21
C MET A 95 1.21 6.97 -8.07
N MET A 96 0.50 6.15 -8.84
CA MET A 96 1.14 5.21 -9.77
C MET A 96 1.95 5.91 -10.84
N ARG A 97 1.41 7.01 -11.41
CA ARG A 97 2.14 7.79 -12.42
C ARG A 97 3.37 8.48 -11.86
N GLU A 98 3.28 9.02 -10.64
CA GLU A 98 4.44 9.60 -9.95
C GLU A 98 5.54 8.56 -9.71
N ILE A 99 5.18 7.36 -9.25
CA ILE A 99 6.15 6.27 -9.09
C ILE A 99 6.80 5.93 -10.44
N VAL A 100 6.02 5.69 -11.49
CA VAL A 100 6.52 5.37 -12.83
C VAL A 100 7.51 6.43 -13.33
N MET A 101 7.09 7.69 -13.32
CA MET A 101 7.89 8.80 -13.87
C MET A 101 9.16 9.07 -13.07
N GLN A 102 9.06 9.02 -11.74
CA GLN A 102 10.20 9.35 -10.89
C GLN A 102 11.15 8.17 -10.68
N SER A 103 10.70 6.92 -10.72
CA SER A 103 11.57 5.75 -10.54
C SER A 103 12.12 5.16 -11.83
N HIS A 104 11.60 5.55 -12.99
CA HIS A 104 11.89 4.93 -14.29
C HIS A 104 11.69 3.41 -14.29
N THR A 105 10.55 2.98 -13.73
CA THR A 105 10.13 1.56 -13.67
C THR A 105 8.79 1.37 -14.36
N ALA A 106 8.43 0.13 -14.62
CA ALA A 106 7.03 -0.21 -14.87
C ALA A 106 6.32 -0.46 -13.53
N VAL A 107 5.10 0.06 -13.38
CA VAL A 107 4.21 -0.34 -12.29
C VAL A 107 3.22 -1.36 -12.83
N VAL A 108 3.14 -2.51 -12.18
CA VAL A 108 2.05 -3.47 -12.36
C VAL A 108 1.08 -3.27 -11.20
N PHE A 109 0.01 -2.55 -11.48
CA PHE A 109 -1.05 -2.28 -10.49
C PHE A 109 -2.02 -3.45 -10.46
N VAL A 110 -2.18 -4.09 -9.29
CA VAL A 110 -3.03 -5.28 -9.14
C VAL A 110 -4.42 -4.86 -8.65
N GLU A 111 -5.44 -5.02 -9.49
CA GLU A 111 -6.84 -4.92 -9.07
C GLU A 111 -7.32 -6.25 -8.50
N TYR A 112 -6.80 -6.59 -7.34
CA TYR A 112 -7.18 -7.82 -6.63
C TYR A 112 -8.66 -7.80 -6.22
N GLY A 113 -9.26 -8.98 -6.04
CA GLY A 113 -10.65 -9.08 -5.59
C GLY A 113 -10.84 -8.44 -4.21
N LEU A 114 -11.86 -7.60 -4.09
CA LEU A 114 -12.15 -6.84 -2.87
C LEU A 114 -13.13 -7.60 -1.96
N ALA A 115 -12.93 -7.47 -0.67
CA ALA A 115 -13.89 -7.94 0.35
C ALA A 115 -15.15 -7.04 0.33
N PRO A 116 -16.31 -7.55 0.70
CA PRO A 116 -16.58 -8.90 1.19
C PRO A 116 -16.74 -9.96 0.09
N GLU A 117 -16.76 -9.57 -1.19
CA GLU A 117 -16.94 -10.51 -2.31
C GLU A 117 -15.77 -11.50 -2.41
N PHE A 118 -14.56 -11.05 -2.09
CA PHE A 118 -13.34 -11.84 -2.03
C PHE A 118 -12.67 -11.66 -0.64
N PRO A 119 -13.09 -12.44 0.37
CA PRO A 119 -12.47 -12.36 1.70
C PRO A 119 -11.07 -13.00 1.71
N PHE A 120 -10.33 -12.82 2.82
CA PHE A 120 -9.07 -13.54 3.04
C PHE A 120 -9.24 -15.07 2.85
N PRO A 121 -8.29 -15.75 2.16
CA PRO A 121 -7.03 -15.24 1.64
C PRO A 121 -7.06 -14.80 0.16
N LEU A 122 -8.22 -14.70 -0.49
CA LEU A 122 -8.32 -14.52 -1.95
C LEU A 122 -7.59 -13.27 -2.47
N PRO A 123 -7.67 -12.08 -1.84
CA PRO A 123 -6.89 -10.92 -2.31
C PRO A 123 -5.39 -11.18 -2.33
N LEU A 124 -4.84 -11.87 -1.33
CA LEU A 124 -3.43 -12.24 -1.28
C LEU A 124 -3.06 -13.28 -2.35
N GLU A 125 -3.94 -14.25 -2.62
CA GLU A 125 -3.73 -15.23 -3.70
C GLU A 125 -3.72 -14.55 -5.07
N HIS A 126 -4.57 -13.55 -5.31
CA HIS A 126 -4.53 -12.75 -6.54
C HIS A 126 -3.19 -11.99 -6.66
N CYS A 127 -2.69 -11.41 -5.56
CA CYS A 127 -1.39 -10.76 -5.55
C CYS A 127 -0.25 -11.74 -5.86
N TYR A 128 -0.30 -12.96 -5.33
CA TYR A 128 0.69 -13.99 -5.62
C TYR A 128 0.61 -14.47 -7.07
N GLN A 129 -0.59 -14.68 -7.62
CA GLN A 129 -0.79 -15.00 -9.03
C GLN A 129 -0.28 -13.87 -9.94
N ALA A 130 -0.47 -12.60 -9.56
CA ALA A 130 0.09 -11.47 -10.28
C ALA A 130 1.63 -11.49 -10.30
N LEU A 131 2.27 -11.80 -9.17
CA LEU A 131 3.73 -11.96 -9.09
C LEU A 131 4.23 -13.08 -9.98
N GLN A 132 3.55 -14.24 -9.98
CA GLN A 132 3.87 -15.37 -10.86
C GLN A 132 3.69 -14.99 -12.34
N TRP A 133 2.58 -14.33 -12.66
CA TRP A 133 2.29 -13.90 -14.02
C TRP A 133 3.36 -12.93 -14.57
N VAL A 134 3.82 -11.99 -13.75
CA VAL A 134 4.93 -11.08 -14.10
C VAL A 134 6.21 -11.88 -14.37
N ALA A 135 6.53 -12.87 -13.55
CA ALA A 135 7.70 -13.70 -13.71
C ALA A 135 7.66 -14.52 -15.02
N GLU A 136 6.50 -15.03 -15.40
CA GLU A 136 6.30 -15.90 -16.55
C GLU A 136 6.11 -15.14 -17.87
N ASN A 137 5.39 -14.01 -17.82
CA ASN A 137 4.90 -13.31 -19.03
C ASN A 137 5.57 -11.93 -19.25
N GLY A 138 6.20 -11.38 -18.23
CA GLY A 138 6.70 -10.00 -18.23
C GLY A 138 7.68 -9.70 -19.37
N ALA A 139 8.53 -10.64 -19.73
CA ALA A 139 9.48 -10.45 -20.82
C ALA A 139 8.81 -10.11 -22.16
N GLY A 140 7.67 -10.73 -22.48
CA GLY A 140 6.88 -10.43 -23.67
C GLY A 140 6.26 -9.03 -23.68
N LEU A 141 6.16 -8.38 -22.52
CA LEU A 141 5.66 -7.03 -22.34
C LEU A 141 6.77 -5.99 -22.10
N GLY A 142 8.04 -6.37 -22.29
CA GLY A 142 9.16 -5.50 -22.01
C GLY A 142 9.30 -5.18 -20.51
N LEU A 143 8.98 -6.14 -19.64
CA LEU A 143 9.22 -6.07 -18.21
C LEU A 143 10.44 -6.92 -17.86
N GLU A 144 11.31 -6.41 -17.00
CA GLU A 144 12.44 -7.17 -16.48
C GLU A 144 12.02 -7.95 -15.22
N SER A 145 11.41 -9.10 -15.44
CA SER A 145 10.81 -9.94 -14.40
C SER A 145 11.80 -10.51 -13.37
N SER A 146 13.11 -10.38 -13.60
CA SER A 146 14.14 -10.72 -12.62
C SER A 146 14.37 -9.63 -11.56
N ARG A 147 13.86 -8.40 -11.77
CA ARG A 147 13.97 -7.25 -10.87
C ARG A 147 12.57 -6.75 -10.51
N VAL A 148 11.98 -7.37 -9.48
CA VAL A 148 10.63 -7.06 -9.00
C VAL A 148 10.71 -6.54 -7.56
N ALA A 149 10.26 -5.32 -7.33
CA ALA A 149 9.92 -4.81 -6.00
C ALA A 149 8.41 -4.94 -5.78
N VAL A 150 7.98 -5.21 -4.55
CA VAL A 150 6.58 -5.11 -4.16
C VAL A 150 6.38 -3.83 -3.35
N ALA A 151 5.34 -3.08 -3.65
CA ALA A 151 4.97 -1.88 -2.92
C ALA A 151 3.47 -1.87 -2.62
N GLY A 152 3.08 -1.20 -1.53
CA GLY A 152 1.66 -1.04 -1.24
C GLY A 152 1.43 -0.09 -0.07
N ASP A 153 0.25 0.52 -0.06
CA ASP A 153 -0.19 1.45 0.97
C ASP A 153 -1.30 0.85 1.84
N SER A 154 -1.28 1.11 3.15
CA SER A 154 -2.35 0.69 4.07
C SER A 154 -2.61 -0.83 4.02
N ALA A 155 -3.81 -1.26 3.65
CA ALA A 155 -4.15 -2.67 3.40
C ALA A 155 -3.31 -3.28 2.26
N GLY A 156 -2.92 -2.48 1.26
CA GLY A 156 -1.97 -2.91 0.23
C GLY A 156 -0.57 -3.11 0.77
N GLY A 157 -0.15 -2.32 1.76
CA GLY A 157 1.07 -2.55 2.52
C GLY A 157 1.03 -3.85 3.32
N ASN A 158 -0.13 -4.21 3.86
CA ASN A 158 -0.37 -5.52 4.47
C ASN A 158 -0.18 -6.64 3.45
N LEU A 159 -0.86 -6.55 2.29
CA LEU A 159 -0.74 -7.54 1.22
C LEU A 159 0.70 -7.64 0.71
N ALA A 160 1.44 -6.53 0.61
CA ALA A 160 2.84 -6.52 0.21
C ALA A 160 3.74 -7.27 1.20
N ALA A 161 3.58 -7.03 2.50
CA ALA A 161 4.30 -7.75 3.55
C ALA A 161 3.93 -9.25 3.54
N ALA A 162 2.64 -9.58 3.49
CA ALA A 162 2.14 -10.96 3.42
C ALA A 162 2.62 -11.69 2.15
N LEU A 163 2.68 -10.99 1.01
CA LEU A 163 3.16 -11.54 -0.24
C LEU A 163 4.63 -11.95 -0.16
N THR A 164 5.48 -11.20 0.55
CA THR A 164 6.89 -11.61 0.74
C THR A 164 7.03 -12.87 1.59
N LEU A 165 6.18 -13.02 2.62
CA LEU A 165 6.10 -14.24 3.44
C LEU A 165 5.64 -15.42 2.59
N LEU A 166 4.56 -15.25 1.84
CA LEU A 166 3.98 -16.29 0.99
C LEU A 166 4.92 -16.71 -0.15
N ALA A 167 5.60 -15.75 -0.79
CA ALA A 167 6.57 -16.03 -1.84
C ALA A 167 7.77 -16.84 -1.29
N LYS A 168 8.26 -16.50 -0.10
CA LYS A 168 9.31 -17.28 0.59
C LYS A 168 8.83 -18.69 0.92
N GLU A 169 7.66 -18.84 1.52
CA GLU A 169 7.06 -20.13 1.90
C GLU A 169 6.92 -21.05 0.69
N ARG A 170 6.40 -20.51 -0.42
CA ARG A 170 6.16 -21.26 -1.65
C ARG A 170 7.38 -21.40 -2.55
N LYS A 171 8.53 -20.81 -2.17
CA LYS A 171 9.72 -20.73 -3.04
C LYS A 171 9.39 -20.14 -4.42
N GLY A 172 8.54 -19.12 -4.42
CA GLY A 172 8.06 -18.43 -5.60
C GLY A 172 9.06 -17.43 -6.18
N PRO A 173 8.63 -16.53 -7.09
CA PRO A 173 9.49 -15.54 -7.69
C PRO A 173 10.17 -14.63 -6.67
N ALA A 174 11.43 -14.27 -6.94
CA ALA A 174 12.20 -13.41 -6.06
C ALA A 174 11.66 -11.96 -6.04
N ILE A 175 11.65 -11.36 -4.85
CA ILE A 175 11.31 -9.96 -4.62
C ILE A 175 12.57 -9.26 -4.08
N CYS A 176 12.98 -8.13 -4.67
CA CYS A 176 14.22 -7.45 -4.28
C CYS A 176 14.01 -6.33 -3.25
N LEU A 177 12.77 -5.85 -3.05
CA LEU A 177 12.40 -4.84 -2.04
C LEU A 177 10.93 -4.99 -1.68
N GLN A 178 10.59 -4.78 -0.40
CA GLN A 178 9.23 -4.52 0.06
C GLN A 178 9.12 -3.06 0.52
N ALA A 179 8.26 -2.27 -0.14
CA ALA A 179 8.00 -0.88 0.21
C ALA A 179 6.58 -0.76 0.81
N LEU A 180 6.52 -0.51 2.10
CA LEU A 180 5.32 -0.57 2.92
C LEU A 180 4.95 0.84 3.39
N LEU A 181 3.85 1.37 2.85
CA LEU A 181 3.42 2.74 3.12
C LEU A 181 2.29 2.70 4.16
N TYR A 182 2.56 3.20 5.36
CA TYR A 182 1.65 3.18 6.52
C TYR A 182 0.84 1.86 6.60
N PRO A 183 1.55 0.70 6.62
CA PRO A 183 0.92 -0.60 6.42
C PRO A 183 0.07 -1.05 7.61
N VAL A 184 -1.03 -1.77 7.33
CA VAL A 184 -1.66 -2.63 8.34
C VAL A 184 -0.78 -3.85 8.57
N THR A 185 -0.42 -4.15 9.81
CA THR A 185 0.43 -5.32 10.12
C THR A 185 -0.11 -6.21 11.22
N ASP A 186 -1.12 -5.74 11.95
CA ASP A 186 -1.81 -6.50 13.01
C ASP A 186 -3.29 -6.11 13.08
N PHE A 187 -4.04 -6.81 13.95
CA PHE A 187 -5.42 -6.51 14.30
C PHE A 187 -5.59 -6.18 15.81
N ASP A 188 -4.52 -5.83 16.48
CA ASP A 188 -4.56 -5.36 17.86
C ASP A 188 -4.97 -3.87 17.91
N PHE A 189 -6.25 -3.64 18.21
CA PHE A 189 -6.82 -2.29 18.31
C PHE A 189 -6.54 -1.58 19.64
N ALA A 190 -5.59 -2.08 20.45
CA ALA A 190 -5.23 -1.55 21.75
C ALA A 190 -3.81 -0.98 21.83
N SER A 191 -3.10 -0.86 20.69
CA SER A 191 -1.78 -0.21 20.67
C SER A 191 -1.88 1.28 21.06
N GLY A 192 -0.74 1.88 21.44
CA GLY A 192 -0.70 3.29 21.84
C GLY A 192 -1.26 4.23 20.78
N SER A 193 -0.95 4.00 19.48
CA SER A 193 -1.51 4.81 18.39
C SER A 193 -3.02 4.62 18.20
N TYR A 194 -3.55 3.42 18.43
CA TYR A 194 -4.99 3.20 18.43
C TYR A 194 -5.69 3.89 19.61
N GLU A 195 -5.04 4.04 20.76
CA GLU A 195 -5.58 4.81 21.87
C GLU A 195 -5.50 6.31 21.61
N GLU A 196 -4.35 6.79 21.13
CA GLU A 196 -4.07 8.20 20.88
C GLU A 196 -4.94 8.78 19.75
N PHE A 197 -5.15 8.02 18.66
CA PHE A 197 -5.83 8.47 17.45
C PHE A 197 -7.16 7.75 17.20
N SER A 198 -7.79 7.22 18.26
CA SER A 198 -9.01 6.41 18.19
C SER A 198 -10.17 7.06 17.44
N THR A 199 -10.21 8.40 17.37
CA THR A 199 -11.28 9.21 16.73
C THR A 199 -10.75 10.54 16.20
N GLY A 200 -11.49 11.17 15.28
CA GLY A 200 -11.25 12.55 14.85
C GLY A 200 -10.19 12.72 13.76
N LEU A 201 -9.75 11.63 13.16
CA LEU A 201 -8.91 11.59 11.96
C LEU A 201 -9.64 10.86 10.82
N ASN A 202 -9.03 10.87 9.63
CA ASN A 202 -9.60 10.24 8.43
C ASN A 202 -9.62 8.70 8.49
N LEU A 203 -8.76 8.10 9.32
CA LEU A 203 -8.81 6.69 9.69
C LEU A 203 -8.88 6.57 11.20
N ASP A 204 -9.84 5.81 11.70
CA ASP A 204 -10.05 5.59 13.12
C ASP A 204 -10.20 4.10 13.46
N ARG A 205 -10.29 3.80 14.77
CA ARG A 205 -10.41 2.43 15.27
C ARG A 205 -11.66 1.72 14.75
N GLU A 206 -12.79 2.42 14.68
CA GLU A 206 -14.08 1.83 14.26
C GLU A 206 -14.05 1.50 12.76
N THR A 207 -13.51 2.39 11.96
CA THR A 207 -13.28 2.17 10.54
C THR A 207 -12.37 0.96 10.29
N MET A 208 -11.28 0.82 11.05
CA MET A 208 -10.41 -0.35 10.93
C MET A 208 -11.11 -1.65 11.32
N ARG A 209 -11.95 -1.67 12.34
CA ARG A 209 -12.79 -2.83 12.68
C ARG A 209 -13.74 -3.17 11.55
N TRP A 210 -14.41 -2.15 10.98
CA TRP A 210 -15.30 -2.31 9.84
C TRP A 210 -14.63 -2.96 8.63
N PHE A 211 -13.36 -2.62 8.34
CA PHE A 211 -12.56 -3.25 7.30
C PHE A 211 -12.22 -4.71 7.62
N TRP A 212 -11.69 -4.95 8.82
CA TRP A 212 -11.32 -6.30 9.26
C TRP A 212 -12.50 -7.27 9.25
N ASP A 213 -13.68 -6.84 9.71
CA ASP A 213 -14.88 -7.67 9.74
C ASP A 213 -15.34 -8.13 8.36
N ARG A 214 -15.02 -7.36 7.32
CA ARG A 214 -15.30 -7.70 5.92
C ARG A 214 -14.22 -8.55 5.28
N TYR A 215 -12.97 -8.29 5.63
CA TYR A 215 -11.84 -9.02 5.09
C TYR A 215 -11.67 -10.39 5.73
N LEU A 216 -11.76 -10.47 7.05
CA LEU A 216 -11.59 -11.69 7.84
C LEU A 216 -12.31 -11.54 9.19
N ALA A 217 -13.55 -12.05 9.30
CA ALA A 217 -14.39 -11.86 10.49
C ALA A 217 -13.97 -12.71 11.69
N ASP A 218 -13.24 -13.82 11.48
CA ASP A 218 -12.79 -14.73 12.55
C ASP A 218 -11.50 -14.21 13.19
N ASP A 219 -11.57 -13.82 14.46
CA ASP A 219 -10.43 -13.31 15.23
C ASP A 219 -9.29 -14.33 15.38
N GLU A 220 -9.58 -15.63 15.44
CA GLU A 220 -8.52 -16.66 15.49
C GLU A 220 -7.80 -16.74 14.14
N ALA A 221 -8.53 -16.67 13.04
CA ALA A 221 -7.95 -16.64 11.72
C ALA A 221 -7.14 -15.35 11.45
N ARG A 222 -7.48 -14.22 12.08
CA ARG A 222 -6.70 -12.96 12.01
C ARG A 222 -5.28 -13.12 12.57
N LYS A 223 -5.04 -14.12 13.44
CA LYS A 223 -3.69 -14.44 13.97
C LYS A 223 -2.76 -15.06 12.94
N ASN A 224 -3.28 -15.47 11.78
CA ASN A 224 -2.46 -15.99 10.68
C ASN A 224 -1.45 -14.92 10.23
N PRO A 225 -0.14 -15.22 10.16
CA PRO A 225 0.88 -14.26 9.70
C PRO A 225 0.65 -13.71 8.29
N LEU A 226 -0.10 -14.41 7.46
CA LEU A 226 -0.48 -13.92 6.11
C LEU A 226 -1.64 -12.92 6.16
N ALA A 227 -2.38 -12.82 7.28
CA ALA A 227 -3.35 -11.75 7.53
C ALA A 227 -2.71 -10.64 8.39
N SER A 228 -1.93 -11.02 9.40
CA SER A 228 -1.27 -10.13 10.35
C SER A 228 0.25 -10.36 10.37
N PRO A 229 1.01 -9.76 9.43
CA PRO A 229 2.45 -9.99 9.27
C PRO A 229 3.29 -9.74 10.53
N LEU A 230 2.85 -8.85 11.41
CA LEU A 230 3.49 -8.61 12.70
C LEU A 230 3.55 -9.87 13.59
N ARG A 231 2.69 -10.86 13.34
CA ARG A 231 2.63 -12.13 14.11
C ARG A 231 3.51 -13.24 13.52
N ALA A 232 4.22 -12.98 12.43
CA ALA A 232 5.13 -13.95 11.82
C ALA A 232 6.25 -14.32 12.80
N SER A 233 6.69 -15.58 12.78
CA SER A 233 7.83 -16.03 13.59
C SER A 233 9.15 -15.39 13.12
N PRO A 234 10.18 -15.28 13.97
CA PRO A 234 11.49 -14.81 13.54
C PRO A 234 12.06 -15.59 12.35
N ASP A 235 11.88 -16.89 12.31
CA ASP A 235 12.32 -17.75 11.20
C ASP A 235 11.58 -17.44 9.89
N ALA A 236 10.29 -17.08 9.97
CA ALA A 236 9.52 -16.66 8.80
C ALA A 236 10.00 -15.30 8.27
N LEU A 237 10.42 -14.40 9.14
CA LEU A 237 10.92 -13.07 8.78
C LEU A 237 12.35 -13.09 8.25
N GLN A 238 13.20 -14.00 8.73
CA GLN A 238 14.60 -14.10 8.30
C GLN A 238 14.71 -14.32 6.80
N GLY A 239 15.58 -13.54 6.12
CA GLY A 239 15.84 -13.67 4.69
C GLY A 239 14.71 -13.12 3.78
N LEU A 240 13.75 -12.39 4.34
CA LEU A 240 12.84 -11.57 3.54
C LEU A 240 13.60 -10.45 2.82
N PRO A 241 13.07 -9.90 1.72
CA PRO A 241 13.71 -8.81 1.00
C PRO A 241 13.88 -7.57 1.88
N PRO A 242 14.90 -6.72 1.60
CA PRO A 242 15.02 -5.41 2.24
C PRO A 242 13.69 -4.68 2.30
N ALA A 243 13.48 -3.88 3.36
CA ALA A 243 12.21 -3.20 3.59
C ALA A 243 12.39 -1.68 3.70
N CYS A 244 11.50 -0.94 3.03
CA CYS A 244 11.27 0.48 3.26
C CYS A 244 9.89 0.62 3.91
N VAL A 245 9.83 1.11 5.15
CA VAL A 245 8.58 1.30 5.90
C VAL A 245 8.38 2.79 6.18
N ILE A 246 7.32 3.35 5.62
CA ILE A 246 6.93 4.75 5.82
C ILE A 246 5.69 4.77 6.70
N THR A 247 5.72 5.53 7.82
CA THR A 247 4.58 5.69 8.71
C THR A 247 4.17 7.16 8.83
N ALA A 248 2.90 7.41 9.10
CA ALA A 248 2.38 8.73 9.44
C ALA A 248 2.33 8.89 10.97
N GLU A 249 2.60 10.11 11.47
CA GLU A 249 2.63 10.33 12.93
C GLU A 249 1.24 10.22 13.55
N CYS A 250 0.23 10.85 12.93
CA CYS A 250 -1.15 10.85 13.41
C CYS A 250 -1.96 9.76 12.71
N ASP A 251 -1.63 8.51 13.00
CA ASP A 251 -2.23 7.33 12.35
C ASP A 251 -2.41 6.20 13.37
N VAL A 252 -3.58 5.58 13.40
CA VAL A 252 -3.84 4.41 14.25
C VAL A 252 -2.90 3.25 13.94
N LEU A 253 -2.41 3.11 12.70
CA LEU A 253 -1.51 2.06 12.23
C LEU A 253 -0.02 2.33 12.50
N ARG A 254 0.32 3.51 13.03
CA ARG A 254 1.71 3.93 13.26
C ARG A 254 2.52 2.89 14.02
N ASP A 255 2.03 2.50 15.19
CA ASP A 255 2.80 1.67 16.12
C ASP A 255 2.99 0.24 15.61
N GLU A 256 1.99 -0.34 14.96
CA GLU A 256 2.08 -1.68 14.39
C GLU A 256 3.01 -1.72 13.16
N GLY A 257 2.98 -0.70 12.29
CA GLY A 257 3.90 -0.57 11.16
C GLY A 257 5.36 -0.45 11.61
N GLU A 258 5.63 0.36 12.62
CA GLU A 258 6.97 0.51 13.20
C GLU A 258 7.41 -0.75 13.98
N ALA A 259 6.48 -1.45 14.63
CA ALA A 259 6.77 -2.71 15.28
C ALA A 259 7.17 -3.78 14.26
N TYR A 260 6.50 -3.83 13.10
CA TYR A 260 6.87 -4.75 12.02
C TYR A 260 8.27 -4.43 11.47
N ALA A 261 8.59 -3.15 11.25
CA ALA A 261 9.92 -2.71 10.83
C ALA A 261 11.00 -3.17 11.81
N ARG A 262 10.78 -3.02 13.12
CA ARG A 262 11.71 -3.49 14.15
C ARG A 262 11.89 -5.00 14.11
N ARG A 263 10.81 -5.79 13.97
CA ARG A 263 10.88 -7.25 13.90
C ARG A 263 11.62 -7.75 12.66
N LEU A 264 11.46 -7.08 11.52
CA LEU A 264 12.26 -7.36 10.33
C LEU A 264 13.75 -7.13 10.59
N ALA A 265 14.11 -6.00 11.21
CA ALA A 265 15.50 -5.69 11.53
C ALA A 265 16.10 -6.69 12.54
N GLU A 266 15.35 -7.09 13.57
CA GLU A 266 15.73 -8.12 14.53
C GLU A 266 15.96 -9.50 13.88
N ALA A 267 15.22 -9.79 12.80
CA ALA A 267 15.41 -11.00 11.98
C ALA A 267 16.56 -10.87 10.96
N GLY A 268 17.33 -9.76 10.96
CA GLY A 268 18.47 -9.54 10.09
C GLY A 268 18.13 -9.01 8.69
N VAL A 269 16.89 -8.54 8.46
CA VAL A 269 16.47 -7.88 7.22
C VAL A 269 17.00 -6.44 7.23
N ALA A 270 17.53 -5.96 6.11
CA ALA A 270 17.90 -4.55 5.95
C ALA A 270 16.63 -3.69 5.91
N VAL A 271 16.49 -2.73 6.85
CA VAL A 271 15.28 -1.91 7.01
C VAL A 271 15.61 -0.43 6.99
N THR A 272 14.88 0.32 6.16
CA THR A 272 14.75 1.78 6.27
C THR A 272 13.34 2.06 6.80
N SER A 273 13.21 2.65 7.99
CA SER A 273 11.92 3.00 8.58
C SER A 273 11.89 4.50 8.92
N VAL A 274 10.88 5.22 8.40
CA VAL A 274 10.75 6.66 8.58
C VAL A 274 9.31 7.03 8.94
N ARG A 275 9.15 7.73 10.08
CA ARG A 275 7.90 8.39 10.48
C ARG A 275 7.89 9.81 9.95
N PHE A 276 6.85 10.19 9.22
CA PHE A 276 6.65 11.56 8.75
C PHE A 276 5.82 12.35 9.78
N ALA A 277 6.46 13.38 10.35
CA ALA A 277 5.88 14.18 11.42
C ALA A 277 4.69 15.01 10.93
N GLY A 278 3.66 15.11 11.75
CA GLY A 278 2.47 15.93 11.49
C GLY A 278 1.54 15.42 10.39
N THR A 279 1.80 14.23 9.83
CA THR A 279 0.98 13.63 8.75
C THR A 279 -0.14 12.74 9.30
N LEU A 280 -1.13 12.46 8.47
CA LEU A 280 -2.23 11.54 8.77
C LEU A 280 -2.17 10.31 7.83
N HIS A 281 -3.00 9.29 8.14
CA HIS A 281 -3.10 8.09 7.31
C HIS A 281 -3.40 8.41 5.84
N GLY A 282 -2.72 7.75 4.91
CA GLY A 282 -2.95 7.95 3.47
C GLY A 282 -2.38 9.25 2.89
N PHE A 283 -1.55 9.98 3.64
CA PHE A 283 -1.06 11.31 3.24
C PHE A 283 -0.36 11.36 1.87
N MET A 284 0.24 10.26 1.41
CA MET A 284 0.85 10.17 0.08
C MET A 284 -0.20 9.93 -1.02
N LEU A 285 -1.33 9.31 -0.67
CA LEU A 285 -2.40 8.97 -1.62
C LEU A 285 -3.37 10.12 -1.85
N ILE A 286 -3.66 10.94 -0.84
CA ILE A 286 -4.67 12.01 -0.92
C ILE A 286 -4.23 13.08 -1.92
N ASP A 287 -4.98 13.22 -3.03
CA ASP A 287 -4.64 14.15 -4.13
C ASP A 287 -4.50 15.60 -3.67
N GLU A 288 -5.37 16.05 -2.76
CA GLU A 288 -5.35 17.41 -2.20
C GLU A 288 -4.07 17.72 -1.41
N LEU A 289 -3.40 16.70 -0.87
CA LEU A 289 -2.18 16.81 -0.07
C LEU A 289 -0.91 16.44 -0.86
N ALA A 290 -1.03 16.06 -2.13
CA ALA A 290 0.10 15.57 -2.93
C ALA A 290 1.26 16.57 -3.08
N GLY A 291 0.95 17.88 -3.07
CA GLY A 291 1.94 18.96 -3.12
C GLY A 291 2.51 19.35 -1.76
N ASP A 292 2.05 18.75 -0.67
CA ASP A 292 2.59 19.03 0.66
C ASP A 292 4.03 18.53 0.81
N THR A 293 4.83 19.26 1.57
CA THR A 293 6.25 18.96 1.76
C THR A 293 6.49 17.56 2.26
N GLN A 294 5.70 17.05 3.21
CA GLN A 294 5.88 15.72 3.78
C GLN A 294 5.53 14.63 2.75
N ALA A 295 4.44 14.81 1.98
CA ALA A 295 4.04 13.88 0.92
C ALA A 295 5.11 13.81 -0.18
N VAL A 296 5.65 14.96 -0.60
CA VAL A 296 6.74 15.05 -1.59
C VAL A 296 8.00 14.36 -1.10
N TRP A 297 8.43 14.60 0.15
CA TRP A 297 9.63 13.94 0.70
C TRP A 297 9.44 12.45 0.90
N ALA A 298 8.23 12.00 1.28
CA ALA A 298 7.92 10.57 1.38
C ALA A 298 7.98 9.88 0.01
N MET A 299 7.48 10.54 -1.04
CA MET A 299 7.60 10.04 -2.41
C MET A 299 9.05 9.99 -2.86
N HIS A 300 9.87 11.01 -2.58
CA HIS A 300 11.31 10.99 -2.90
C HIS A 300 12.03 9.84 -2.18
N LEU A 301 11.71 9.59 -0.91
CA LEU A 301 12.27 8.45 -0.17
C LEU A 301 11.89 7.12 -0.83
N LEU A 302 10.61 6.92 -1.13
CA LEU A 302 10.11 5.72 -1.81
C LEU A 302 10.83 5.51 -3.14
N VAL A 303 10.90 6.55 -3.97
CA VAL A 303 11.55 6.51 -5.30
C VAL A 303 13.04 6.18 -5.18
N ALA A 304 13.75 6.79 -4.22
CA ALA A 304 15.17 6.51 -4.00
C ALA A 304 15.41 5.04 -3.62
N GLN A 305 14.56 4.46 -2.75
CA GLN A 305 14.64 3.05 -2.35
C GLN A 305 14.31 2.11 -3.54
N LEU A 306 13.30 2.44 -4.34
CA LEU A 306 12.94 1.69 -5.54
C LEU A 306 14.08 1.72 -6.57
N ARG A 307 14.63 2.89 -6.87
CA ARG A 307 15.75 3.05 -7.80
C ARG A 307 16.98 2.24 -7.35
N GLN A 308 17.32 2.33 -6.06
CA GLN A 308 18.46 1.57 -5.52
C GLN A 308 18.24 0.06 -5.64
N ALA A 309 17.06 -0.44 -5.28
CA ALA A 309 16.76 -1.88 -5.30
C ALA A 309 16.62 -2.43 -6.73
N LEU A 310 16.09 -1.62 -7.64
CA LEU A 310 15.80 -2.01 -9.02
C LEU A 310 16.92 -1.62 -10.01
N GLY A 311 17.97 -0.92 -9.54
CA GLY A 311 19.11 -0.55 -10.37
C GLY A 311 18.74 0.41 -11.50
N THR A 312 17.80 1.31 -11.29
CA THR A 312 17.48 2.38 -12.23
C THR A 312 18.36 3.60 -11.91
N SER A 313 19.11 4.09 -12.90
CA SER A 313 19.90 5.33 -12.78
C SER A 313 19.03 6.58 -12.87
N GLU A 314 19.59 7.72 -12.42
CA GLU A 314 19.00 9.04 -12.64
C GLU A 314 18.95 9.41 -14.13
#